data_941117b7be6048c8e7b32c01f44dc16a
#
_entry.id   941117b7be6048c8e7b32c01f44dc16a
#
_cell.length_a   1.000
_cell.length_b   1.000
_cell.length_c   1.000
_cell.angle_alpha   90.00
_cell.angle_beta   90.00
_cell.angle_gamma   90.00
#
_symmetry.space_group_name_H-M   'P 1'
#
loop_
_entity.id
_entity.type
_entity.pdbx_description
1 polymer ?
#
loop_
_entity_poly.entity_id
_entity_poly.type
_entity_poly.pdbx_seq_one_letter_code
_entity_poly.pdbx_strand_id
1 'polypeptide(L)'
;MGTEIEKKYRIGSAETARLRERLRAAGAEARGAEFEENILYAGPGLERGNRVLRLRRVEGRAIFTFKESMADSSGIKRRREDETAVDDADALADILDALGYTPAVVYEKRRETWLVAGVEVVLDELPFGLYVEIEGEEEPILEAERLLEIDGATEEPKSYPQLTLLHGTKNGALVEARFTAKQKDS
;
A
#
# COMPACT_ATOMS: atom_id res chain seq x y z
N MET A 1 -7.11 1.56 19.39
CA MET A 1 -7.61 1.60 18.00
C MET A 1 -7.49 3.04 17.56
N GLY A 2 -6.44 3.37 16.80
CA GLY A 2 -6.27 4.67 16.19
C GLY A 2 -7.00 4.70 14.86
N THR A 3 -7.56 5.86 14.50
CA THR A 3 -8.00 6.10 13.13
C THR A 3 -6.77 6.61 12.39
N GLU A 4 -6.14 5.75 11.59
CA GLU A 4 -5.04 6.16 10.75
C GLU A 4 -5.60 6.98 9.58
N ILE A 5 -5.01 8.14 9.36
CA ILE A 5 -5.29 9.01 8.22
C ILE A 5 -4.10 8.86 7.28
N GLU A 6 -4.38 8.62 6.02
CA GLU A 6 -3.39 8.47 4.95
C GLU A 6 -3.71 9.47 3.84
N LYS A 7 -2.71 10.17 3.37
CA LYS A 7 -2.74 10.95 2.12
C LYS A 7 -1.73 10.40 1.14
N LYS A 8 -2.17 10.24 -0.10
CA LYS A 8 -1.35 9.71 -1.19
C LYS A 8 -1.24 10.70 -2.34
N TYR A 9 -0.05 10.83 -2.89
CA TYR A 9 0.23 11.69 -4.04
C TYR A 9 0.93 10.90 -5.13
N ARG A 10 0.54 11.14 -6.38
CA ARG A 10 1.29 10.64 -7.52
C ARG A 10 2.44 11.58 -7.82
N ILE A 11 3.64 11.06 -7.97
CA ILE A 11 4.87 11.82 -8.18
C ILE A 11 5.66 11.31 -9.38
N GLY A 12 6.63 12.10 -9.85
CA GLY A 12 7.59 11.73 -10.89
C GLY A 12 8.95 11.33 -10.30
N SER A 13 9.81 10.75 -11.13
CA SER A 13 11.15 10.33 -10.70
C SER A 13 12.03 11.49 -10.17
N ALA A 14 11.93 12.66 -10.80
CA ALA A 14 12.64 13.86 -10.33
C ALA A 14 12.13 14.34 -8.97
N GLU A 15 10.82 14.21 -8.71
CA GLU A 15 10.21 14.55 -7.41
C GLU A 15 10.61 13.57 -6.34
N THR A 16 10.65 12.27 -6.66
CA THR A 16 11.10 11.24 -5.72
C THR A 16 12.53 11.51 -5.23
N ALA A 17 13.43 11.90 -6.13
CA ALA A 17 14.80 12.26 -5.77
C ALA A 17 14.83 13.47 -4.82
N ARG A 18 14.06 14.53 -5.12
CA ARG A 18 13.95 15.72 -4.27
C ARG A 18 13.34 15.39 -2.91
N LEU A 19 12.33 14.53 -2.85
CA LEU A 19 11.72 14.10 -1.59
C LEU A 19 12.72 13.39 -0.69
N ARG A 20 13.56 12.49 -1.24
CA ARG A 20 14.63 11.86 -0.47
C ARG A 20 15.64 12.88 0.09
N GLU A 21 15.99 13.91 -0.69
CA GLU A 21 16.88 14.98 -0.22
C GLU A 21 16.23 15.79 0.91
N ARG A 22 14.95 16.15 0.78
CA ARG A 22 14.19 16.89 1.81
C ARG A 22 14.01 16.07 3.09
N LEU A 23 13.67 14.78 2.97
CA LEU A 23 13.59 13.88 4.12
C LEU A 23 14.91 13.85 4.89
N ARG A 24 16.05 13.70 4.20
CA ARG A 24 17.37 13.74 4.83
C ARG A 24 17.68 15.10 5.46
N ALA A 25 17.37 16.19 4.76
CA ALA A 25 17.59 17.55 5.27
C ALA A 25 16.72 17.86 6.50
N ALA A 26 15.52 17.28 6.57
CA ALA A 26 14.63 17.37 7.72
C ALA A 26 15.03 16.45 8.89
N GLY A 27 16.09 15.66 8.75
CA GLY A 27 16.53 14.71 9.79
C GLY A 27 15.61 13.50 9.93
N ALA A 28 14.88 13.13 8.86
CA ALA A 28 14.03 11.96 8.86
C ALA A 28 14.83 10.67 9.10
N GLU A 29 14.26 9.77 9.88
CA GLU A 29 14.83 8.46 10.16
C GLU A 29 14.45 7.48 9.06
N ALA A 30 15.43 6.96 8.30
CA ALA A 30 15.20 5.92 7.31
C ALA A 30 14.94 4.58 8.00
N ARG A 31 13.83 3.92 7.69
CA ARG A 31 13.43 2.61 8.23
C ARG A 31 13.76 1.45 7.29
N GLY A 32 14.26 1.75 6.10
CA GLY A 32 14.68 0.77 5.12
C GLY A 32 13.83 0.78 3.85
N ALA A 33 14.21 -0.13 2.95
CA ALA A 33 13.49 -0.36 1.71
C ALA A 33 13.14 -1.86 1.61
N GLU A 34 11.92 -2.15 1.14
CA GLU A 34 11.41 -3.50 1.03
C GLU A 34 10.75 -3.71 -0.33
N PHE A 35 10.86 -4.95 -0.84
CA PHE A 35 10.06 -5.40 -1.97
C PHE A 35 8.86 -6.17 -1.45
N GLU A 36 7.67 -5.81 -1.94
CA GLU A 36 6.42 -6.44 -1.55
C GLU A 36 5.70 -7.05 -2.76
N GLU A 37 5.20 -8.26 -2.61
CA GLU A 37 4.13 -8.82 -3.43
C GLU A 37 2.84 -8.82 -2.61
N ASN A 38 1.81 -8.17 -3.12
CA ASN A 38 0.50 -8.08 -2.48
C ASN A 38 -0.52 -8.87 -3.30
N ILE A 39 -1.13 -9.89 -2.70
CA ILE A 39 -2.14 -10.76 -3.30
C ILE A 39 -3.47 -10.49 -2.60
N LEU A 40 -4.44 -9.96 -3.32
CA LEU A 40 -5.81 -9.78 -2.83
C LEU A 40 -6.69 -10.89 -3.36
N TYR A 41 -7.48 -11.46 -2.48
CA TYR A 41 -8.34 -12.59 -2.78
C TYR A 41 -9.79 -12.15 -3.03
N ALA A 42 -10.46 -12.86 -3.95
CA ALA A 42 -11.91 -12.91 -4.06
C ALA A 42 -12.40 -14.24 -3.48
N GLY A 43 -13.61 -14.27 -2.94
CA GLY A 43 -14.17 -15.50 -2.41
C GLY A 43 -15.35 -15.27 -1.47
N PRO A 44 -15.85 -16.34 -0.84
CA PRO A 44 -17.07 -16.30 -0.03
C PRO A 44 -17.04 -15.23 1.05
N GLY A 45 -18.08 -14.40 1.10
CA GLY A 45 -18.24 -13.37 2.13
C GLY A 45 -17.42 -12.08 1.92
N LEU A 46 -16.57 -12.00 0.90
CA LEU A 46 -15.83 -10.78 0.55
C LEU A 46 -16.65 -9.85 -0.36
N GLU A 47 -17.70 -10.36 -1.02
CA GLU A 47 -18.57 -9.58 -1.91
C GLU A 47 -19.45 -8.57 -1.16
N ARG A 48 -19.64 -8.77 0.14
CA ARG A 48 -20.45 -7.91 1.01
C ARG A 48 -19.59 -6.81 1.59
N GLY A 49 -19.62 -5.66 0.92
CA GLY A 49 -19.26 -4.39 1.53
C GLY A 49 -17.79 -4.23 1.93
N ASN A 50 -16.96 -3.80 1.00
CA ASN A 50 -15.63 -3.26 1.29
C ASN A 50 -14.72 -4.12 2.20
N ARG A 51 -14.82 -5.43 2.08
CA ARG A 51 -13.93 -6.39 2.73
C ARG A 51 -12.75 -6.70 1.83
N VAL A 52 -11.58 -6.73 2.42
CA VAL A 52 -10.33 -7.06 1.74
C VAL A 52 -9.63 -8.17 2.51
N LEU A 53 -9.24 -9.21 1.82
CA LEU A 53 -8.38 -10.28 2.32
C LEU A 53 -7.08 -10.22 1.53
N ARG A 54 -5.96 -9.98 2.20
CA ARG A 54 -4.67 -9.76 1.57
C ARG A 54 -3.59 -10.65 2.19
N LEU A 55 -2.83 -11.32 1.35
CA LEU A 55 -1.55 -11.92 1.70
C LEU A 55 -0.45 -11.01 1.13
N ARG A 56 0.37 -10.44 1.99
CA ARG A 56 1.55 -9.66 1.63
C ARG A 56 2.78 -10.51 1.85
N ARG A 57 3.58 -10.68 0.83
CA ARG A 57 4.90 -11.32 0.90
C ARG A 57 5.96 -10.22 0.87
N VAL A 58 6.83 -10.23 1.85
CA VAL A 58 8.00 -9.36 1.97
C VAL A 58 9.21 -10.29 2.15
N GLU A 59 10.41 -9.82 1.82
CA GLU A 59 11.61 -10.65 1.98
C GLU A 59 11.72 -11.24 3.41
N GLY A 60 11.73 -12.57 3.49
CA GLY A 60 11.85 -13.31 4.76
C GLY A 60 10.61 -13.34 5.65
N ARG A 61 9.48 -12.76 5.25
CA ARG A 61 8.22 -12.78 6.04
C ARG A 61 6.98 -12.67 5.17
N ALA A 62 5.85 -13.11 5.72
CA ALA A 62 4.54 -12.88 5.12
C ALA A 62 3.56 -12.37 6.16
N ILE A 63 2.59 -11.58 5.73
CA ILE A 63 1.58 -10.94 6.56
C ILE A 63 0.22 -11.17 5.93
N PHE A 64 -0.71 -11.68 6.72
CA PHE A 64 -2.08 -11.91 6.30
C PHE A 64 -2.99 -10.88 6.96
N THR A 65 -3.75 -10.15 6.16
CA THR A 65 -4.56 -9.02 6.61
C THR A 65 -6.01 -9.20 6.18
N PHE A 66 -6.93 -8.99 7.11
CA PHE A 66 -8.35 -8.78 6.82
C PHE A 66 -8.72 -7.34 7.15
N LYS A 67 -9.33 -6.64 6.18
CA LYS A 67 -9.85 -5.28 6.37
C LYS A 67 -11.34 -5.25 6.08
N GLU A 68 -12.10 -4.56 6.92
CA GLU A 68 -13.53 -4.33 6.73
C GLU A 68 -13.88 -2.87 7.00
N SER A 69 -14.51 -2.22 6.01
CA SER A 69 -15.03 -0.87 6.23
C SER A 69 -16.32 -0.96 7.05
N MET A 70 -16.33 -0.31 8.20
CA MET A 70 -17.51 -0.23 9.07
C MET A 70 -18.33 0.99 8.68
N ALA A 71 -19.61 0.80 8.37
CA ALA A 71 -20.53 1.91 8.16
C ALA A 71 -20.75 2.64 9.50
N ASP A 72 -20.46 3.94 9.53
CA ASP A 72 -20.76 4.79 10.67
C ASP A 72 -21.71 5.90 10.24
N SER A 73 -22.74 6.15 11.06
CA SER A 73 -23.71 7.22 10.86
C SER A 73 -23.11 8.62 11.03
N SER A 74 -21.89 8.74 11.56
CA SER A 74 -21.18 10.00 11.77
C SER A 74 -20.41 10.51 10.54
N GLY A 75 -20.38 9.74 9.44
CA GLY A 75 -19.60 10.08 8.25
C GLY A 75 -18.09 9.78 8.38
N ILE A 76 -17.66 9.31 9.55
CA ILE A 76 -16.25 8.91 9.79
C ILE A 76 -16.06 7.51 9.23
N LYS A 77 -15.13 7.34 8.29
CA LYS A 77 -14.77 6.02 7.75
C LYS A 77 -13.95 5.26 8.80
N ARG A 78 -14.59 4.32 9.50
CA ARG A 78 -13.88 3.39 10.37
C ARG A 78 -13.58 2.10 9.62
N ARG A 79 -12.35 1.61 9.76
CA ARG A 79 -11.93 0.30 9.23
C ARG A 79 -11.53 -0.59 10.40
N ARG A 80 -12.06 -1.80 10.42
CA ARG A 80 -11.52 -2.89 11.21
C ARG A 80 -10.35 -3.48 10.42
N GLU A 81 -9.22 -3.65 11.05
CA GLU A 81 -8.05 -4.32 10.49
C GLU A 81 -7.57 -5.38 11.48
N ASP A 82 -7.51 -6.62 11.03
CA ASP A 82 -6.92 -7.74 11.75
C ASP A 82 -5.72 -8.23 10.92
N GLU A 83 -4.54 -8.24 11.51
CA GLU A 83 -3.30 -8.61 10.83
C GLU A 83 -2.53 -9.66 11.65
N THR A 84 -1.91 -10.62 10.97
CA THR A 84 -1.08 -11.65 11.59
C THR A 84 0.11 -12.01 10.69
N ALA A 85 1.24 -12.30 11.31
CA ALA A 85 2.38 -12.88 10.61
C ALA A 85 2.07 -14.32 10.19
N VAL A 86 2.63 -14.74 9.06
CA VAL A 86 2.46 -16.06 8.47
C VAL A 86 3.84 -16.67 8.23
N ASP A 87 4.09 -17.82 8.82
CA ASP A 87 5.37 -18.53 8.67
C ASP A 87 5.50 -19.20 7.30
N ASP A 88 4.40 -19.76 6.78
CA ASP A 88 4.35 -20.43 5.48
C ASP A 88 3.22 -19.82 4.62
N ALA A 89 3.64 -18.90 3.75
CA ALA A 89 2.73 -18.19 2.86
C ALA A 89 2.16 -19.08 1.73
N ASP A 90 2.88 -20.13 1.34
CA ASP A 90 2.42 -21.05 0.28
C ASP A 90 1.37 -21.99 0.85
N ALA A 91 1.61 -22.56 2.03
CA ALA A 91 0.61 -23.37 2.72
C ALA A 91 -0.67 -22.56 3.01
N LEU A 92 -0.56 -21.28 3.39
CA LEU A 92 -1.75 -20.44 3.57
C LEU A 92 -2.47 -20.20 2.25
N ALA A 93 -1.77 -19.98 1.15
CA ALA A 93 -2.39 -19.81 -0.17
C ALA A 93 -3.15 -21.07 -0.61
N ASP A 94 -2.59 -22.27 -0.38
CA ASP A 94 -3.24 -23.56 -0.66
C ASP A 94 -4.50 -23.76 0.20
N ILE A 95 -4.46 -23.39 1.49
CA ILE A 95 -5.62 -23.42 2.39
C ILE A 95 -6.70 -22.48 1.89
N LEU A 96 -6.36 -21.27 1.48
CA LEU A 96 -7.31 -20.29 0.96
C LEU A 96 -7.97 -20.80 -0.33
N ASP A 97 -7.21 -21.41 -1.24
CA ASP A 97 -7.75 -22.03 -2.46
C ASP A 97 -8.73 -23.15 -2.13
N ALA A 98 -8.37 -24.03 -1.19
CA ALA A 98 -9.25 -25.12 -0.72
C ALA A 98 -10.55 -24.61 -0.06
N LEU A 99 -10.54 -23.40 0.49
CA LEU A 99 -11.70 -22.72 1.07
C LEU A 99 -12.48 -21.89 0.04
N GLY A 100 -12.05 -21.88 -1.25
CA GLY A 100 -12.71 -21.18 -2.33
C GLY A 100 -12.33 -19.71 -2.47
N TYR A 101 -11.21 -19.28 -1.87
CA TYR A 101 -10.65 -17.95 -2.10
C TYR A 101 -9.60 -18.02 -3.21
N THR A 102 -9.75 -17.19 -4.23
CA THR A 102 -8.83 -17.15 -5.37
C THR A 102 -8.18 -15.78 -5.52
N PRO A 103 -6.91 -15.70 -5.96
CA PRO A 103 -6.29 -14.42 -6.27
C PRO A 103 -7.08 -13.64 -7.31
N ALA A 104 -7.40 -12.39 -7.02
CA ALA A 104 -8.15 -11.50 -7.91
C ALA A 104 -7.33 -10.30 -8.36
N VAL A 105 -6.49 -9.76 -7.47
CA VAL A 105 -5.59 -8.64 -7.77
C VAL A 105 -4.23 -8.94 -7.18
N VAL A 106 -3.18 -8.82 -8.00
CA VAL A 106 -1.79 -8.96 -7.56
C VAL A 106 -1.00 -7.73 -7.99
N TYR A 107 -0.25 -7.15 -7.08
CA TYR A 107 0.69 -6.09 -7.43
C TYR A 107 1.99 -6.20 -6.63
N GLU A 108 3.06 -5.86 -7.32
CA GLU A 108 4.38 -5.71 -6.72
C GLU A 108 4.63 -4.23 -6.44
N LYS A 109 5.36 -3.93 -5.37
CA LYS A 109 5.87 -2.60 -5.11
C LYS A 109 7.23 -2.65 -4.41
N ARG A 110 8.01 -1.60 -4.59
CA ARG A 110 9.17 -1.28 -3.77
C ARG A 110 8.77 -0.14 -2.85
N ARG A 111 8.91 -0.33 -1.55
CA ARG A 111 8.57 0.65 -0.52
C ARG A 111 9.83 1.09 0.20
N GLU A 112 10.03 2.39 0.30
CA GLU A 112 11.05 3.00 1.13
C GLU A 112 10.35 3.81 2.24
N THR A 113 10.64 3.48 3.50
CA THR A 113 9.92 4.03 4.66
C THR A 113 10.80 5.00 5.44
N TRP A 114 10.22 6.12 5.84
CA TRP A 114 10.84 7.20 6.62
C TRP A 114 9.92 7.64 7.76
N LEU A 115 10.52 8.03 8.90
CA LEU A 115 9.79 8.70 10.00
C LEU A 115 10.26 10.15 10.10
N VAL A 116 9.33 11.10 10.08
CA VAL A 116 9.60 12.52 10.19
C VAL A 116 8.39 13.25 10.80
N ALA A 117 8.63 14.22 11.69
CA ALA A 117 7.59 15.07 12.28
C ALA A 117 6.40 14.29 12.88
N GLY A 118 6.63 13.06 13.37
CA GLY A 118 5.59 12.24 13.99
C GLY A 118 4.70 11.47 13.00
N VAL A 119 5.03 11.49 11.71
CA VAL A 119 4.33 10.71 10.66
C VAL A 119 5.26 9.70 10.01
N GLU A 120 4.67 8.67 9.42
CA GLU A 120 5.34 7.80 8.47
C GLU A 120 5.18 8.37 7.05
N VAL A 121 6.30 8.48 6.34
CA VAL A 121 6.35 8.85 4.92
C VAL A 121 6.91 7.68 4.15
N VAL A 122 6.17 7.19 3.17
CA VAL A 122 6.64 6.12 2.31
C VAL A 122 6.74 6.57 0.86
N LEU A 123 7.83 6.17 0.20
CA LEU A 123 8.03 6.34 -1.22
C LEU A 123 7.80 4.98 -1.87
N ASP A 124 6.71 4.85 -2.61
CA ASP A 124 6.30 3.62 -3.26
C ASP A 124 6.54 3.68 -4.76
N GLU A 125 7.28 2.72 -5.29
CA GLU A 125 7.40 2.44 -6.70
C GLU A 125 6.54 1.23 -7.05
N LEU A 126 5.60 1.42 -7.99
CA LEU A 126 4.78 0.36 -8.57
C LEU A 126 5.07 0.24 -10.07
N PRO A 127 4.74 -0.88 -10.72
CA PRO A 127 4.98 -1.07 -12.16
C PRO A 127 4.37 0.03 -13.06
N PHE A 128 3.38 0.76 -12.54
CA PHE A 128 2.62 1.78 -13.25
C PHE A 128 2.85 3.22 -12.74
N GLY A 129 3.72 3.44 -11.76
CA GLY A 129 4.00 4.79 -11.26
C GLY A 129 4.68 4.86 -9.91
N LEU A 130 5.04 6.11 -9.55
CA LEU A 130 5.67 6.46 -8.29
C LEU A 130 4.67 7.23 -7.43
N TYR A 131 4.68 6.95 -6.15
CA TYR A 131 3.75 7.55 -5.18
C TYR A 131 4.49 7.89 -3.89
N VAL A 132 3.96 8.87 -3.18
CA VAL A 132 4.28 9.12 -1.77
C VAL A 132 3.00 9.00 -0.97
N GLU A 133 3.05 8.27 0.15
CA GLU A 133 1.99 8.24 1.15
C GLU A 133 2.53 8.88 2.42
N ILE A 134 1.67 9.63 3.13
CA ILE A 134 1.95 10.19 4.45
C ILE A 134 0.84 9.69 5.36
N GLU A 135 1.24 8.98 6.42
CA GLU A 135 0.33 8.33 7.36
C GLU A 135 0.58 8.83 8.79
N GLY A 136 -0.49 9.23 9.49
CA GLY A 136 -0.42 9.74 10.83
C GLY A 136 -1.68 10.46 11.26
N GLU A 137 -1.55 11.40 12.18
CA GLU A 137 -2.62 12.32 12.56
C GLU A 137 -2.70 13.50 11.59
N GLU A 138 -3.84 14.17 11.52
CA GLU A 138 -4.11 15.21 10.52
C GLU A 138 -3.14 16.39 10.57
N GLU A 139 -2.89 16.97 11.76
CA GLU A 139 -1.97 18.10 11.91
C GLU A 139 -0.52 17.74 11.53
N PRO A 140 0.07 16.63 12.02
CA PRO A 140 1.38 16.15 11.58
C PRO A 140 1.49 15.88 10.08
N ILE A 141 0.43 15.34 9.44
CA ILE A 141 0.41 15.15 7.98
C ILE A 141 0.55 16.49 7.25
N LEU A 142 -0.22 17.52 7.65
CA LEU A 142 -0.15 18.85 7.05
C LEU A 142 1.21 19.53 7.26
N GLU A 143 1.87 19.26 8.38
CA GLU A 143 3.22 19.73 8.64
C GLU A 143 4.24 19.04 7.73
N ALA A 144 4.14 17.71 7.57
CA ALA A 144 5.01 16.94 6.69
C ALA A 144 4.83 17.33 5.23
N GLU A 145 3.60 17.60 4.76
CA GLU A 145 3.33 18.11 3.41
C GLU A 145 4.09 19.41 3.12
N ARG A 146 4.06 20.35 4.05
CA ARG A 146 4.79 21.63 3.93
C ARG A 146 6.30 21.44 3.98
N LEU A 147 6.78 20.61 4.90
CA LEU A 147 8.19 20.28 5.05
C LEU A 147 8.76 19.63 3.79
N LEU A 148 7.98 18.78 3.15
CA LEU A 148 8.34 18.06 1.94
C LEU A 148 7.99 18.83 0.66
N GLU A 149 7.37 20.02 0.77
CA GLU A 149 6.91 20.86 -0.35
C GLU A 149 6.06 20.09 -1.36
N ILE A 150 5.11 19.29 -0.88
CA ILE A 150 4.17 18.53 -1.70
C ILE A 150 2.71 18.99 -1.52
N ASP A 151 2.50 20.06 -0.77
CA ASP A 151 1.19 20.67 -0.52
C ASP A 151 0.44 21.12 -1.79
N GLY A 152 1.17 21.31 -2.91
CA GLY A 152 0.61 21.56 -4.24
C GLY A 152 0.52 20.34 -5.16
N ALA A 153 0.91 19.15 -4.70
CA ALA A 153 0.89 17.93 -5.50
C ALA A 153 -0.55 17.40 -5.70
N THR A 154 -0.76 16.65 -6.79
CA THR A 154 -2.07 16.06 -7.07
C THR A 154 -2.28 14.83 -6.20
N GLU A 155 -3.27 14.91 -5.31
CA GLU A 155 -3.67 13.79 -4.47
C GLU A 155 -4.23 12.63 -5.32
N GLU A 156 -3.84 11.39 -4.98
CA GLU A 156 -4.38 10.17 -5.59
C GLU A 156 -5.31 9.45 -4.60
N PRO A 157 -6.64 9.60 -4.77
CA PRO A 157 -7.61 9.04 -3.84
C PRO A 157 -7.81 7.53 -3.96
N LYS A 158 -7.28 6.91 -5.05
CA LYS A 158 -7.44 5.48 -5.29
C LYS A 158 -6.41 4.67 -4.51
N SER A 159 -6.85 3.56 -3.96
CA SER A 159 -5.94 2.57 -3.37
C SER A 159 -5.11 1.85 -4.44
N TYR A 160 -3.97 1.26 -4.06
CA TYR A 160 -3.13 0.48 -5.00
C TYR A 160 -3.87 -0.67 -5.68
N PRO A 161 -4.76 -1.43 -5.02
CA PRO A 161 -5.62 -2.39 -5.72
C PRO A 161 -6.49 -1.76 -6.80
N GLN A 162 -7.09 -0.58 -6.54
CA GLN A 162 -7.90 0.13 -7.54
C GLN A 162 -7.04 0.62 -8.71
N LEU A 163 -5.83 1.12 -8.45
CA LEU A 163 -4.88 1.50 -9.49
C LEU A 163 -4.41 0.28 -10.29
N THR A 164 -4.20 -0.87 -9.61
CA THR A 164 -3.86 -2.12 -10.29
C THR A 164 -4.97 -2.58 -11.24
N LEU A 165 -6.24 -2.46 -10.83
CA LEU A 165 -7.39 -2.77 -11.72
C LEU A 165 -7.44 -1.87 -12.96
N LEU A 166 -6.92 -0.62 -12.88
CA LEU A 166 -6.89 0.34 -13.99
C LEU A 166 -5.69 0.16 -14.92
N HIS A 167 -4.54 -0.20 -14.37
CA HIS A 167 -3.25 -0.17 -15.09
C HIS A 167 -2.62 -1.55 -15.28
N GLY A 168 -3.10 -2.56 -14.56
CA GLY A 168 -2.57 -3.93 -14.61
C GLY A 168 -2.97 -4.70 -15.87
N THR A 169 -2.31 -5.81 -16.06
CA THR A 169 -2.62 -6.76 -17.14
C THR A 169 -3.67 -7.76 -16.67
N LYS A 170 -4.73 -7.92 -17.44
CA LYS A 170 -5.80 -8.86 -17.13
C LYS A 170 -5.47 -10.25 -17.67
N ASN A 171 -5.53 -11.26 -16.81
CA ASN A 171 -5.35 -12.66 -17.13
C ASN A 171 -6.53 -13.47 -16.56
N GLY A 172 -7.57 -13.71 -17.38
CA GLY A 172 -8.83 -14.29 -16.92
C GLY A 172 -9.54 -13.39 -15.89
N ALA A 173 -9.76 -13.90 -14.67
CA ALA A 173 -10.33 -13.16 -13.55
C ALA A 173 -9.28 -12.38 -12.75
N LEU A 174 -8.01 -12.71 -12.90
CA LEU A 174 -6.90 -12.08 -12.22
C LEU A 174 -6.45 -10.82 -12.95
N VAL A 175 -6.15 -9.74 -12.19
CA VAL A 175 -5.48 -8.53 -12.71
C VAL A 175 -4.16 -8.37 -11.99
N GLU A 176 -3.07 -8.25 -12.74
CA GLU A 176 -1.72 -8.22 -12.20
C GLU A 176 -0.94 -6.96 -12.62
N ALA A 177 -0.17 -6.40 -11.71
CA ALA A 177 0.84 -5.41 -11.99
C ALA A 177 2.17 -5.87 -11.37
N ARG A 178 3.04 -6.43 -12.21
CA ARG A 178 4.36 -6.93 -11.82
C ARG A 178 5.47 -6.15 -12.52
N PHE A 179 6.59 -5.98 -11.87
CA PHE A 179 7.76 -5.40 -12.50
C PHE A 179 8.27 -6.31 -13.62
N THR A 180 8.60 -5.72 -14.75
CA THR A 180 9.28 -6.43 -15.85
C THR A 180 10.72 -6.78 -15.47
N ALA A 181 11.35 -7.73 -16.15
CA ALA A 181 12.75 -8.07 -15.92
C ALA A 181 13.66 -6.82 -15.96
N LYS A 182 13.45 -5.91 -16.93
CA LYS A 182 14.20 -4.66 -17.02
C LYS A 182 14.02 -3.72 -15.82
N GLN A 183 12.85 -3.73 -15.20
CA GLN A 183 12.57 -2.92 -14.01
C GLN A 183 13.08 -3.58 -12.72
N LYS A 184 13.30 -4.92 -12.71
CA LYS A 184 13.84 -5.62 -11.54
C LYS A 184 15.34 -5.41 -11.38
N ASP A 185 16.04 -5.10 -12.46
CA ASP A 185 17.51 -4.91 -12.49
C ASP A 185 17.92 -3.42 -12.36
N SER A 186 16.96 -2.50 -12.16
CA SER A 186 17.15 -1.05 -11.99
C SER A 186 17.05 -0.64 -10.54
#